data_f754f98f864d61f1f81c340fcb583f9c
#
_entry.id   f754f98f864d61f1f81c340fcb583f9c
#
_cell.length_a   1.000
_cell.length_b   1.000
_cell.length_c   1.000
_cell.angle_alpha   90.00
_cell.angle_beta   90.00
_cell.angle_gamma   90.00
#
_symmetry.space_group_name_H-M   'P 1'
#
loop_
_entity.id
_entity.type
_entity.pdbx_description
1 polymer ?
#
loop_
_entity_poly.entity_id
_entity_poly.type
_entity_poly.pdbx_seq_one_letter_code
_entity_poly.pdbx_strand_id
1 'polypeptide(L)' 'MHKKGPDLEKIELIRKVLRKNPKGLWIREISRRTGLDKSTVSIYLARYMQNEIEDTYPDVKGDMIKIVRLKRR' A
#
# COMPACT_ATOMS: atom_id res chain seq x y z
N MET A 1 -26.81 4.08 -9.05
CA MET A 1 -26.18 2.84 -8.93
C MET A 1 -24.91 2.84 -8.19
N HIS A 2 -24.82 1.99 -7.28
CA HIS A 2 -23.67 1.96 -6.44
C HIS A 2 -22.68 0.96 -6.85
N LYS A 3 -21.43 1.34 -6.85
CA LYS A 3 -20.39 0.43 -7.07
C LYS A 3 -20.05 -0.22 -5.80
N LYS A 4 -20.04 -1.48 -5.80
CA LYS A 4 -19.56 -2.19 -4.65
C LYS A 4 -18.18 -2.63 -4.94
N GLY A 5 -17.39 -2.63 -4.00
CA GLY A 5 -16.04 -3.12 -4.17
C GLY A 5 -15.08 -2.03 -4.52
N PRO A 6 -13.86 -2.36 -4.81
CA PRO A 6 -12.79 -1.39 -4.95
C PRO A 6 -12.78 -0.70 -6.30
N ASP A 7 -12.17 0.46 -6.29
CA ASP A 7 -11.90 1.20 -7.50
C ASP A 7 -10.61 0.63 -8.07
N LEU A 8 -10.70 -0.02 -9.20
CA LEU A 8 -9.55 -0.69 -9.79
C LEU A 8 -8.43 0.27 -10.15
N GLU A 9 -8.77 1.50 -10.46
CA GLU A 9 -7.75 2.48 -10.78
C GLU A 9 -6.89 2.79 -9.58
N LYS A 10 -7.51 2.85 -8.41
CA LYS A 10 -6.76 3.10 -7.20
C LYS A 10 -5.84 1.95 -6.87
N ILE A 11 -6.31 0.74 -7.09
CA ILE A 11 -5.49 -0.44 -6.87
C ILE A 11 -4.28 -0.40 -7.80
N GLU A 12 -4.50 -0.07 -9.05
CA GLU A 12 -3.41 -0.01 -10.01
C GLU A 12 -2.40 1.07 -9.67
N LEU A 13 -2.87 2.21 -9.17
CA LEU A 13 -1.96 3.26 -8.77
C LEU A 13 -1.04 2.79 -7.66
N ILE A 14 -1.62 2.15 -6.66
CA ILE A 14 -0.84 1.66 -5.55
C ILE A 14 0.12 0.57 -6.01
N ARG A 15 -0.38 -0.35 -6.82
CA ARG A 15 0.44 -1.44 -7.32
C ARG A 15 1.63 -0.93 -8.12
N LYS A 16 1.37 0.06 -8.97
CA LYS A 16 2.42 0.63 -9.79
C LYS A 16 3.51 1.28 -8.96
N VAL A 17 3.10 2.04 -7.96
CA VAL A 17 4.06 2.69 -7.09
C VAL A 17 4.90 1.67 -6.33
N LEU A 18 4.27 0.62 -5.85
CA LEU A 18 4.99 -0.42 -5.13
C LEU A 18 5.91 -1.21 -6.05
N ARG A 19 5.48 -1.40 -7.29
CA ARG A 19 6.30 -2.12 -8.24
C ARG A 19 7.61 -1.39 -8.52
N LYS A 20 7.55 -0.07 -8.53
CA LYS A 20 8.73 0.74 -8.75
C LYS A 20 9.60 0.85 -7.51
N ASN A 21 9.08 0.41 -6.38
CA ASN A 21 9.83 0.49 -5.13
C ASN A 21 9.85 -0.85 -4.43
N PRO A 22 10.59 -1.79 -4.97
CA PRO A 22 10.57 -3.17 -4.45
C PRO A 22 10.98 -3.31 -3.01
N LYS A 23 11.69 -2.33 -2.47
CA LYS A 23 12.06 -2.41 -1.07
C LYS A 23 10.93 -1.99 -0.16
N GLY A 24 9.88 -1.45 -0.75
CA GLY A 24 8.71 -1.06 0.01
C GLY A 24 8.65 0.42 0.31
N LEU A 25 7.50 0.85 0.74
CA LEU A 25 7.25 2.25 1.05
C LEU A 25 6.38 2.34 2.28
N TRP A 26 6.46 3.45 2.96
CA TRP A 26 5.56 3.74 4.06
C TRP A 26 4.22 4.15 3.48
N ILE A 27 3.17 3.99 4.24
CA ILE A 27 1.85 4.39 3.77
C ILE A 27 1.83 5.86 3.40
N ARG A 28 2.52 6.67 4.17
CA ARG A 28 2.58 8.08 3.88
C ARG A 28 3.17 8.34 2.49
N GLU A 29 4.20 7.61 2.14
CA GLU A 29 4.82 7.77 0.84
C GLU A 29 3.92 7.28 -0.28
N ILE A 30 3.24 6.18 -0.05
CA ILE A 30 2.31 5.67 -1.04
C ILE A 30 1.23 6.69 -1.29
N SER A 31 0.72 7.28 -0.21
CA SER A 31 -0.30 8.30 -0.30
C SER A 31 0.20 9.48 -1.13
N ARG A 32 1.40 9.94 -0.84
CA ARG A 32 1.97 11.06 -1.54
C ARG A 32 2.15 10.80 -3.02
N ARG A 33 2.64 9.63 -3.34
CA ARG A 33 2.96 9.31 -4.73
C ARG A 33 1.74 8.97 -5.57
N THR A 34 0.70 8.46 -4.93
CA THR A 34 -0.52 8.12 -5.65
C THR A 34 -1.53 9.25 -5.67
N GLY A 35 -1.41 10.18 -4.75
CA GLY A 35 -2.39 11.23 -4.61
C GLY A 35 -3.61 10.79 -3.83
N LEU A 36 -3.56 9.62 -3.23
CA LEU A 36 -4.69 9.11 -2.45
C LEU A 36 -4.48 9.42 -0.98
N ASP A 37 -5.58 9.50 -0.25
CA ASP A 37 -5.54 9.69 1.19
C ASP A 37 -4.86 8.54 1.86
N LYS A 38 -4.25 8.78 2.99
CA LYS A 38 -3.65 7.71 3.77
C LYS A 38 -4.69 6.69 4.21
N SER A 39 -5.87 7.16 4.57
CA SER A 39 -6.95 6.25 4.94
C SER A 39 -7.31 5.34 3.80
N THR A 40 -7.45 5.92 2.63
CA THR A 40 -7.78 5.15 1.44
C THR A 40 -6.71 4.11 1.14
N VAL A 41 -5.46 4.53 1.19
CA VAL A 41 -4.36 3.61 0.93
C VAL A 41 -4.39 2.47 1.94
N SER A 42 -4.56 2.81 3.20
CA SER A 42 -4.57 1.82 4.25
C SER A 42 -5.69 0.79 4.06
N ILE A 43 -6.88 1.28 3.74
CA ILE A 43 -8.02 0.40 3.53
C ILE A 43 -7.80 -0.50 2.32
N TYR A 44 -7.29 0.09 1.23
CA TYR A 44 -7.08 -0.69 0.03
C TYR A 44 -6.02 -1.77 0.24
N LEU A 45 -4.96 -1.44 0.94
CA LEU A 45 -3.92 -2.42 1.22
C LEU A 45 -4.46 -3.54 2.10
N ALA A 46 -5.23 -3.18 3.10
CA ALA A 46 -5.71 -4.18 4.06
C ALA A 46 -6.83 -5.05 3.51
N ARG A 47 -7.67 -4.48 2.68
CA ARG A 47 -8.85 -5.23 2.22
C ARG A 47 -8.71 -5.85 0.85
N TYR A 48 -8.08 -5.12 -0.06
CA TYR A 48 -8.10 -5.56 -1.44
C TYR A 48 -6.76 -6.07 -1.96
N MET A 49 -5.70 -5.72 -1.29
CA MET A 49 -4.38 -6.10 -1.76
C MET A 49 -3.61 -6.95 -0.78
N GLN A 50 -4.29 -7.44 0.25
CA GLN A 50 -3.57 -8.16 1.30
C GLN A 50 -2.85 -9.41 0.78
N ASN A 51 -3.32 -9.98 -0.31
CA ASN A 51 -2.67 -11.15 -0.87
C ASN A 51 -1.49 -10.81 -1.76
N GLU A 52 -1.35 -9.55 -2.10
CA GLU A 52 -0.28 -9.13 -3.00
C GLU A 52 0.85 -8.44 -2.27
N ILE A 53 0.63 -8.03 -1.05
CA ILE A 53 1.63 -7.26 -0.33
C ILE A 53 2.06 -7.96 0.93
N GLU A 54 3.17 -7.51 1.45
CA GLU A 54 3.60 -7.96 2.75
C GLU A 54 4.11 -6.76 3.51
N ASP A 55 3.96 -6.81 4.81
CA ASP A 55 4.38 -5.74 5.69
C ASP A 55 5.69 -6.10 6.33
N THR A 56 6.58 -5.14 6.41
CA THR A 56 7.80 -5.37 7.14
C THR A 56 7.95 -4.24 8.14
N TYR A 57 8.58 -4.55 9.25
CA TYR A 57 8.80 -3.58 10.30
C TYR A 57 10.28 -3.48 10.50
N PRO A 58 10.87 -2.40 10.03
CA PRO A 58 12.31 -2.24 10.20
C PRO A 58 12.64 -2.22 11.67
N ASP A 59 13.82 -2.66 11.97
CA ASP A 59 14.27 -2.72 13.34
C ASP A 59 14.64 -1.31 13.80
N VAL A 60 13.64 -0.53 14.10
CA VAL A 60 13.84 0.83 14.54
C VAL A 60 13.39 0.95 15.97
N LYS A 61 14.30 1.30 16.83
CA LYS A 61 14.02 1.37 18.21
C LYS A 61 12.95 2.41 18.51
N GLY A 62 11.94 1.98 19.20
CA GLY A 62 10.92 2.90 19.66
C GLY A 62 9.83 3.23 18.67
N ASP A 63 9.98 2.80 17.43
CA ASP A 63 8.98 3.11 16.44
C ASP A 63 8.52 1.88 15.71
N MET A 64 7.22 1.80 15.49
CA MET A 64 6.69 0.69 14.73
C MET A 64 6.27 1.19 13.38
N ILE A 65 7.24 1.40 12.55
CA ILE A 65 6.98 1.89 11.21
C ILE A 65 6.80 0.74 10.28
N LYS A 66 5.63 0.70 9.66
CA LYS A 66 5.31 -0.38 8.76
C LYS A 66 5.68 0.00 7.34
N ILE A 67 6.43 -0.85 6.69
CA ILE A 67 6.78 -0.67 5.30
C ILE A 67 6.05 -1.73 4.50
N VAL A 68 5.37 -1.29 3.47
CA VAL A 68 4.56 -2.17 2.63
C VAL A 68 5.28 -2.40 1.32
N ARG A 69 5.31 -3.64 0.88
CA ARG A 69 5.92 -3.94 -0.41
C ARG A 69 5.16 -5.08 -1.05
N LEU A 70 5.34 -5.23 -2.35
CA LEU A 70 4.70 -6.32 -3.05
C LEU A 70 5.43 -7.61 -2.70
N LYS A 71 4.68 -8.67 -2.57
CA LYS A 71 5.28 -9.96 -2.31
C LYS A 71 6.10 -10.40 -3.50
N ARG A 72 7.16 -11.10 -3.24
CA ARG A 72 7.97 -11.64 -4.30
C ARG A 72 7.63 -13.08 -4.47
N ARG A 73 7.80 -13.54 -5.68
CA ARG A 73 7.48 -14.91 -5.96
C ARG A 73 8.66 -15.80 -5.89
#